data_8758a248b487a54d9ca50a851857dcd9
#
_entry.id   8758a248b487a54d9ca50a851857dcd9
#
_cell.length_a   1.000
_cell.length_b   1.000
_cell.length_c   1.000
_cell.angle_alpha   90.00
_cell.angle_beta   90.00
_cell.angle_gamma   90.00
#
_symmetry.space_group_name_H-M   'P 1'
#
loop_
_entity.id
_entity.type
_entity.pdbx_description
1 polymer ?
#
loop_
_entity_poly.entity_id
_entity_poly.type
_entity_poly.pdbx_seq_one_letter_code
_entity_poly.pdbx_strand_id
1 'polypeptide(L)'
;MITLGFSFVFPTGAVFSNTLMQGTGLLQGISLFDNLPWGEIGLTVGVILGAWLVRRVMRQIVSRTVENRVVQYRWGKTMAYATTGLATLFVIAIWVDGLAQVGTFLGLASAGVAIALKDLLVDIAGWMILITKPPFEVGDRIQIGPHSGDVVDVSVLHFHLLEIGNWVDSDQSTGRVIQIPNAKILADPIANYTSEFPFLWHEVPVVITFESDWRRAKTLLLEMVSKASVETSQRADEFLRKRPSRMLISYRTVTSTVYTSVLDHGICLSMRFLTDPRRRRALDQTLWEGVLDIVSSEPDIELAYSTQRIVGVGQGDQGSAGDPAQLQGGWMEGRG
;
A
#
# COMPACT_ATOMS: atom_id res chain seq x y z
N MET A 1 2.73 28.59 -48.68
CA MET A 1 2.03 29.61 -49.46
C MET A 1 0.76 28.98 -50.07
N ILE A 2 -0.28 28.83 -49.24
CA ILE A 2 -1.66 28.57 -49.69
C ILE A 2 -2.57 29.19 -48.65
N THR A 3 -3.14 30.32 -49.00
CA THR A 3 -4.10 31.11 -48.24
C THR A 3 -5.50 30.54 -48.51
N LEU A 4 -6.19 30.04 -47.51
CA LEU A 4 -7.62 29.73 -47.59
C LEU A 4 -8.40 30.86 -46.92
N GLY A 5 -9.02 31.68 -47.76
CA GLY A 5 -9.93 32.72 -47.35
C GLY A 5 -11.30 32.13 -47.00
N PHE A 6 -11.77 32.40 -45.77
CA PHE A 6 -13.18 32.18 -45.40
C PHE A 6 -13.95 33.50 -45.62
N SER A 7 -14.83 33.48 -46.63
CA SER A 7 -15.79 34.57 -46.86
C SER A 7 -17.03 34.31 -46.00
N PHE A 8 -17.28 35.20 -45.03
CA PHE A 8 -18.56 35.29 -44.34
C PHE A 8 -19.51 36.15 -45.18
N VAL A 9 -20.59 35.53 -45.65
CA VAL A 9 -21.69 36.22 -46.31
C VAL A 9 -22.77 36.54 -45.29
N PHE A 10 -22.96 37.79 -45.00
CA PHE A 10 -24.13 38.27 -44.26
C PHE A 10 -25.29 38.57 -45.25
N PRO A 11 -26.51 38.09 -45.00
CA PRO A 11 -27.66 38.57 -45.75
C PRO A 11 -28.26 39.80 -45.01
N THR A 12 -27.97 40.96 -45.54
CA THR A 12 -28.71 42.18 -45.28
C THR A 12 -29.96 42.23 -46.18
N GLY A 13 -31.13 42.23 -45.57
CA GLY A 13 -32.40 42.43 -46.25
C GLY A 13 -33.39 43.14 -45.30
N ALA A 14 -33.14 44.40 -45.03
CA ALA A 14 -34.15 45.26 -44.37
C ALA A 14 -35.05 45.89 -45.44
N VAL A 15 -36.30 45.45 -45.46
CA VAL A 15 -37.35 46.20 -46.17
C VAL A 15 -38.16 46.99 -45.14
N PHE A 16 -37.96 48.32 -45.16
CA PHE A 16 -38.82 49.24 -44.48
C PHE A 16 -40.14 49.34 -45.24
N SER A 17 -41.26 49.12 -44.60
CA SER A 17 -42.54 49.65 -45.02
C SER A 17 -43.30 50.24 -43.83
N ASN A 18 -43.36 51.56 -43.82
CA ASN A 18 -44.24 52.38 -43.03
C ASN A 18 -45.71 52.03 -43.30
N THR A 19 -46.48 51.84 -42.24
CA THR A 19 -47.89 52.36 -42.30
C THR A 19 -48.41 52.58 -40.87
N LEU A 20 -48.74 53.81 -40.56
CA LEU A 20 -49.47 54.34 -39.45
C LEU A 20 -50.81 53.63 -39.30
N MET A 21 -51.16 53.17 -38.10
CA MET A 21 -52.52 53.27 -37.56
C MET A 21 -52.44 53.27 -36.05
N GLN A 22 -52.79 54.43 -35.47
CA GLN A 22 -53.15 54.64 -34.08
C GLN A 22 -54.51 53.98 -33.81
N GLY A 23 -54.58 53.27 -32.69
CA GLY A 23 -55.87 52.89 -32.13
C GLY A 23 -55.78 51.73 -31.12
N THR A 24 -56.10 52.03 -29.92
CA THR A 24 -56.52 51.15 -28.80
C THR A 24 -55.39 50.49 -27.98
N GLY A 25 -54.92 51.32 -27.02
CA GLY A 25 -53.97 50.86 -25.93
C GLY A 25 -54.65 50.15 -24.76
N LEU A 26 -55.67 49.31 -24.99
CA LEU A 26 -56.29 48.50 -23.93
C LEU A 26 -56.28 46.99 -24.12
N LEU A 27 -55.70 46.49 -25.25
CA LEU A 27 -55.61 45.08 -25.49
C LEU A 27 -54.12 44.54 -25.51
N GLN A 28 -53.14 45.41 -25.19
CA GLN A 28 -51.70 44.96 -25.09
C GLN A 28 -51.39 44.17 -23.80
N GLY A 29 -52.33 44.06 -22.84
CA GLY A 29 -52.16 43.31 -21.61
C GLY A 29 -52.32 41.80 -21.78
N ILE A 30 -52.87 41.29 -22.90
CA ILE A 30 -53.15 39.85 -23.11
C ILE A 30 -52.01 39.15 -23.86
N SER A 31 -51.20 39.87 -24.62
CA SER A 31 -50.07 39.29 -25.33
C SER A 31 -48.86 38.94 -24.48
N LEU A 32 -48.82 39.38 -23.24
CA LEU A 32 -47.77 38.99 -22.28
C LEU A 32 -47.89 37.51 -21.84
N PHE A 33 -49.09 36.94 -21.89
CA PHE A 33 -49.33 35.54 -21.51
C PHE A 33 -49.02 34.56 -22.63
N ASP A 34 -49.11 34.96 -23.93
CA ASP A 34 -48.83 34.10 -25.06
C ASP A 34 -47.34 33.89 -25.32
N ASN A 35 -46.49 34.75 -24.76
CA ASN A 35 -45.01 34.63 -24.88
C ASN A 35 -44.34 34.08 -23.62
N LEU A 36 -45.08 33.61 -22.62
CA LEU A 36 -44.51 32.95 -21.48
C LEU A 36 -44.00 31.55 -21.88
N PRO A 37 -42.79 31.17 -21.48
CA PRO A 37 -42.23 29.84 -21.72
C PRO A 37 -42.89 28.82 -20.77
N TRP A 38 -44.16 28.48 -21.05
CA TRP A 38 -44.94 27.55 -20.23
C TRP A 38 -44.31 26.19 -20.05
N GLY A 39 -43.50 25.75 -21.01
CA GLY A 39 -42.75 24.50 -20.96
C GLY A 39 -41.67 24.53 -19.89
N GLU A 40 -40.82 25.56 -19.88
CA GLU A 40 -39.74 25.74 -18.92
C GLU A 40 -40.27 26.01 -17.50
N ILE A 41 -41.37 26.75 -17.41
CA ILE A 41 -42.05 26.98 -16.12
C ILE A 41 -42.58 25.65 -15.57
N GLY A 42 -43.25 24.85 -16.40
CA GLY A 42 -43.77 23.52 -16.02
C GLY A 42 -42.68 22.58 -15.55
N LEU A 43 -41.55 22.52 -16.28
CA LEU A 43 -40.39 21.74 -15.93
C LEU A 43 -39.77 22.22 -14.60
N THR A 44 -39.63 23.51 -14.41
CA THR A 44 -39.10 24.10 -13.15
C THR A 44 -39.94 23.72 -11.95
N VAL A 45 -41.26 23.83 -12.07
CA VAL A 45 -42.22 23.41 -11.03
C VAL A 45 -42.08 21.91 -10.77
N GLY A 46 -41.95 21.11 -11.81
CA GLY A 46 -41.73 19.66 -11.71
C GLY A 46 -40.46 19.31 -10.94
N VAL A 47 -39.35 19.99 -11.23
CA VAL A 47 -38.05 19.81 -10.51
C VAL A 47 -38.21 20.19 -9.03
N ILE A 48 -38.84 21.28 -8.72
CA ILE A 48 -39.05 21.74 -7.33
C ILE A 48 -39.92 20.74 -6.55
N LEU A 49 -40.99 20.25 -7.15
CA LEU A 49 -41.88 19.26 -6.54
C LEU A 49 -41.16 17.92 -6.36
N GLY A 50 -40.39 17.49 -7.36
CA GLY A 50 -39.56 16.28 -7.29
C GLY A 50 -38.53 16.36 -6.15
N ALA A 51 -37.81 17.47 -6.06
CA ALA A 51 -36.83 17.69 -5.00
C ALA A 51 -37.51 17.72 -3.61
N TRP A 52 -38.69 18.33 -3.49
CA TRP A 52 -39.48 18.33 -2.26
C TRP A 52 -39.92 16.89 -1.87
N LEU A 53 -40.38 16.12 -2.84
CA LEU A 53 -40.79 14.71 -2.62
C LEU A 53 -39.60 13.85 -2.18
N VAL A 54 -38.47 13.91 -2.88
CA VAL A 54 -37.23 13.20 -2.51
C VAL A 54 -36.83 13.58 -1.09
N ARG A 55 -36.79 14.86 -0.76
CA ARG A 55 -36.44 15.33 0.59
C ARG A 55 -37.45 14.85 1.66
N ARG A 56 -38.73 14.73 1.34
CA ARG A 56 -39.75 14.18 2.24
C ARG A 56 -39.53 12.69 2.50
N VAL A 57 -39.33 11.91 1.44
CA VAL A 57 -39.07 10.45 1.52
C VAL A 57 -37.79 10.16 2.30
N MET A 58 -36.69 10.85 1.97
CA MET A 58 -35.41 10.66 2.65
C MET A 58 -35.46 11.00 4.14
N ARG A 59 -36.14 12.07 4.50
CA ARG A 59 -36.40 12.39 5.93
C ARG A 59 -37.16 11.29 6.64
N GLN A 60 -38.14 10.68 5.98
CA GLN A 60 -38.95 9.60 6.55
C GLN A 60 -38.14 8.30 6.72
N ILE A 61 -37.24 8.00 5.78
CA ILE A 61 -36.32 6.87 5.88
C ILE A 61 -35.35 7.08 7.04
N VAL A 62 -34.65 8.22 7.07
CA VAL A 62 -33.66 8.52 8.11
C VAL A 62 -34.30 8.53 9.52
N SER A 63 -35.52 9.04 9.66
CA SER A 63 -36.24 9.05 10.94
C SER A 63 -36.64 7.64 11.43
N ARG A 64 -36.75 6.67 10.53
CA ARG A 64 -37.12 5.28 10.89
C ARG A 64 -35.91 4.38 11.13
N THR A 65 -34.75 4.72 10.53
CA THR A 65 -33.57 3.85 10.54
C THR A 65 -32.51 4.27 11.55
N VAL A 66 -32.46 5.56 11.92
CA VAL A 66 -31.41 6.13 12.78
C VAL A 66 -32.00 6.50 14.14
N GLU A 67 -31.57 5.82 15.20
CA GLU A 67 -32.03 6.11 16.58
C GLU A 67 -31.35 7.35 17.19
N ASN A 68 -30.12 7.67 16.77
CA ASN A 68 -29.35 8.77 17.33
C ASN A 68 -29.76 10.12 16.75
N ARG A 69 -30.35 11.01 17.59
CA ARG A 69 -30.85 12.33 17.19
C ARG A 69 -29.77 13.24 16.59
N VAL A 70 -28.51 13.14 17.01
CA VAL A 70 -27.43 13.99 16.48
C VAL A 70 -27.06 13.56 15.05
N VAL A 71 -27.02 12.26 14.81
CA VAL A 71 -26.76 11.68 13.48
C VAL A 71 -27.92 12.01 12.55
N GLN A 72 -29.15 11.87 13.01
CA GLN A 72 -30.37 12.22 12.26
C GLN A 72 -30.39 13.69 11.81
N TYR A 73 -29.98 14.61 12.70
CA TYR A 73 -29.88 16.04 12.37
C TYR A 73 -28.81 16.31 11.30
N ARG A 74 -27.61 15.71 11.44
CA ARG A 74 -26.54 15.87 10.46
C ARG A 74 -26.95 15.35 9.08
N TRP A 75 -27.49 14.15 9.01
CA TRP A 75 -28.00 13.56 7.77
C TRP A 75 -29.09 14.41 7.14
N GLY A 76 -30.06 14.90 7.94
CA GLY A 76 -31.14 15.80 7.47
C GLY A 76 -30.58 17.08 6.84
N LYS A 77 -29.55 17.67 7.41
CA LYS A 77 -28.90 18.89 6.91
C LYS A 77 -28.11 18.65 5.63
N THR A 78 -27.32 17.57 5.58
CA THR A 78 -26.55 17.18 4.40
C THR A 78 -27.46 16.85 3.21
N MET A 79 -28.54 16.09 3.42
CA MET A 79 -29.55 15.80 2.40
C MET A 79 -30.27 17.04 1.91
N ALA A 80 -30.53 17.99 2.80
CA ALA A 80 -31.14 19.27 2.43
C ALA A 80 -30.24 20.07 1.48
N TYR A 81 -28.96 20.17 1.77
CA TYR A 81 -27.99 20.84 0.89
C TYR A 81 -27.82 20.13 -0.43
N ALA A 82 -27.64 18.80 -0.42
CA ALA A 82 -27.49 18.00 -1.63
C ALA A 82 -28.72 18.12 -2.56
N THR A 83 -29.92 17.95 -2.02
CA THR A 83 -31.17 18.07 -2.82
C THR A 83 -31.41 19.50 -3.32
N THR A 84 -31.08 20.53 -2.53
CA THR A 84 -31.21 21.92 -2.97
C THR A 84 -30.18 22.25 -4.06
N GLY A 85 -28.93 21.88 -3.88
CA GLY A 85 -27.88 22.11 -4.88
C GLY A 85 -28.19 21.41 -6.22
N LEU A 86 -28.66 20.17 -6.16
CA LEU A 86 -29.02 19.41 -7.36
C LEU A 86 -30.25 20.03 -8.06
N ALA A 87 -31.28 20.41 -7.31
CA ALA A 87 -32.49 21.12 -7.86
C ALA A 87 -32.09 22.43 -8.52
N THR A 88 -31.20 23.22 -7.88
CA THR A 88 -30.70 24.48 -8.46
C THR A 88 -29.96 24.24 -9.78
N LEU A 89 -29.12 23.20 -9.88
CA LEU A 89 -28.44 22.83 -11.12
C LEU A 89 -29.46 22.48 -12.24
N PHE A 90 -30.49 21.69 -11.93
CA PHE A 90 -31.53 21.37 -12.92
C PHE A 90 -32.34 22.60 -13.34
N VAL A 91 -32.67 23.52 -12.43
CA VAL A 91 -33.35 24.76 -12.77
C VAL A 91 -32.48 25.61 -13.69
N ILE A 92 -31.20 25.79 -13.39
CA ILE A 92 -30.27 26.52 -14.25
C ILE A 92 -30.20 25.85 -15.64
N ALA A 93 -30.16 24.53 -15.71
CA ALA A 93 -30.13 23.79 -16.97
C ALA A 93 -31.37 23.98 -17.83
N ILE A 94 -32.56 24.19 -17.22
CA ILE A 94 -33.80 24.47 -17.94
C ILE A 94 -33.78 25.87 -18.56
N TRP A 95 -33.24 26.88 -17.85
CA TRP A 95 -33.28 28.28 -18.27
C TRP A 95 -32.06 28.70 -19.13
N VAL A 96 -31.04 27.87 -19.28
CA VAL A 96 -29.90 28.14 -20.19
C VAL A 96 -30.26 27.63 -21.57
N ASP A 97 -30.51 28.55 -22.52
CA ASP A 97 -30.75 28.25 -23.92
C ASP A 97 -29.53 27.53 -24.53
N GLY A 98 -29.67 26.23 -24.75
CA GLY A 98 -28.62 25.41 -25.36
C GLY A 98 -28.37 24.08 -24.67
N LEU A 99 -29.34 23.15 -24.70
CA LEU A 99 -29.19 21.78 -24.19
C LEU A 99 -27.86 21.08 -24.63
N ALA A 100 -27.34 21.45 -25.80
CA ALA A 100 -26.05 20.94 -26.29
C ALA A 100 -24.86 21.47 -25.47
N GLN A 101 -24.89 22.74 -25.07
CA GLN A 101 -23.82 23.33 -24.21
C GLN A 101 -23.90 22.84 -22.78
N VAL A 102 -25.11 22.66 -22.24
CA VAL A 102 -25.33 22.09 -20.90
C VAL A 102 -24.88 20.62 -20.87
N GLY A 103 -25.17 19.85 -21.91
CA GLY A 103 -24.69 18.47 -22.05
C GLY A 103 -23.15 18.39 -22.03
N THR A 104 -22.48 19.26 -22.73
CA THR A 104 -21.00 19.36 -22.75
C THR A 104 -20.46 19.76 -21.37
N PHE A 105 -21.06 20.77 -20.73
CA PHE A 105 -20.66 21.19 -19.38
C PHE A 105 -20.87 20.09 -18.33
N LEU A 106 -22.03 19.43 -18.33
CA LEU A 106 -22.31 18.31 -17.44
C LEU A 106 -21.38 17.12 -17.72
N GLY A 107 -21.07 16.85 -18.99
CA GLY A 107 -20.09 15.83 -19.36
C GLY A 107 -18.71 16.13 -18.79
N LEU A 108 -18.22 17.36 -18.95
CA LEU A 108 -16.94 17.79 -18.41
C LEU A 108 -16.92 17.79 -16.88
N ALA A 109 -17.98 18.29 -16.25
CA ALA A 109 -18.13 18.28 -14.78
C ALA A 109 -18.18 16.84 -14.24
N SER A 110 -18.93 15.95 -14.89
CA SER A 110 -18.99 14.53 -14.52
C SER A 110 -17.63 13.83 -14.68
N ALA A 111 -16.88 14.13 -15.73
CA ALA A 111 -15.52 13.64 -15.90
C ALA A 111 -14.60 14.13 -14.76
N GLY A 112 -14.69 15.40 -14.40
CA GLY A 112 -13.95 15.96 -13.26
C GLY A 112 -14.29 15.29 -11.92
N VAL A 113 -15.57 15.04 -11.66
CA VAL A 113 -16.04 14.31 -10.46
C VAL A 113 -15.55 12.85 -10.49
N ALA A 114 -15.63 12.18 -11.65
CA ALA A 114 -15.15 10.81 -11.79
C ALA A 114 -13.65 10.70 -11.51
N ILE A 115 -12.85 11.66 -11.99
CA ILE A 115 -11.40 11.72 -11.71
C ILE A 115 -11.15 11.99 -10.22
N ALA A 116 -11.91 12.91 -9.61
CA ALA A 116 -11.76 13.21 -8.19
C ALA A 116 -12.14 12.05 -7.26
N LEU A 117 -13.09 11.21 -7.68
CA LEU A 117 -13.53 10.02 -6.92
C LEU A 117 -12.78 8.74 -7.29
N LYS A 118 -11.87 8.78 -8.27
CA LYS A 118 -11.17 7.60 -8.78
C LYS A 118 -10.56 6.75 -7.67
N ASP A 119 -9.80 7.36 -6.78
CA ASP A 119 -9.06 6.64 -5.74
C ASP A 119 -10.03 5.96 -4.75
N LEU A 120 -11.10 6.65 -4.38
CA LEU A 120 -12.16 6.08 -3.55
C LEU A 120 -12.83 4.86 -4.19
N LEU A 121 -13.09 4.92 -5.51
CA LEU A 121 -13.68 3.79 -6.25
C LEU A 121 -12.71 2.61 -6.35
N VAL A 122 -11.42 2.86 -6.49
CA VAL A 122 -10.39 1.82 -6.51
C VAL A 122 -10.27 1.17 -5.13
N ASP A 123 -10.38 1.92 -4.02
CA ASP A 123 -10.42 1.35 -2.67
C ASP A 123 -11.61 0.42 -2.46
N ILE A 124 -12.80 0.82 -2.93
CA ILE A 124 -14.00 -0.03 -2.90
C ILE A 124 -13.82 -1.29 -3.75
N ALA A 125 -13.21 -1.18 -4.93
CA ALA A 125 -12.91 -2.34 -5.78
C ALA A 125 -11.90 -3.28 -5.09
N GLY A 126 -10.88 -2.75 -4.43
CA GLY A 126 -9.94 -3.51 -3.61
C GLY A 126 -10.65 -4.25 -2.47
N TRP A 127 -11.54 -3.57 -1.74
CA TRP A 127 -12.36 -4.19 -0.71
C TRP A 127 -13.23 -5.33 -1.25
N MET A 128 -13.83 -5.14 -2.41
CA MET A 128 -14.65 -6.17 -3.06
C MET A 128 -13.86 -7.44 -3.36
N ILE A 129 -12.57 -7.31 -3.73
CA ILE A 129 -11.66 -8.44 -3.90
C ILE A 129 -11.37 -9.10 -2.56
N LEU A 130 -11.10 -8.32 -1.50
CA LEU A 130 -10.82 -8.84 -0.16
C LEU A 130 -11.96 -9.69 0.40
N ILE A 131 -13.23 -9.40 0.06
CA ILE A 131 -14.37 -10.20 0.52
C ILE A 131 -14.77 -11.34 -0.42
N THR A 132 -14.43 -11.29 -1.72
CA THR A 132 -14.84 -12.31 -2.70
C THR A 132 -13.77 -13.36 -2.95
N LYS A 133 -12.50 -12.95 -3.06
CA LYS A 133 -11.33 -13.80 -3.29
C LYS A 133 -10.14 -13.23 -2.52
N PRO A 134 -10.15 -13.34 -1.18
CA PRO A 134 -9.15 -12.71 -0.36
C PRO A 134 -7.75 -13.28 -0.65
N PRO A 135 -6.75 -12.42 -0.94
CA PRO A 135 -5.35 -12.81 -1.01
C PRO A 135 -4.75 -13.04 0.39
N PHE A 136 -5.42 -12.55 1.43
CA PHE A 136 -5.11 -12.74 2.84
C PHE A 136 -6.39 -12.60 3.68
N GLU A 137 -6.36 -13.14 4.89
CA GLU A 137 -7.44 -13.05 5.88
C GLU A 137 -6.98 -12.29 7.13
N VAL A 138 -7.94 -11.86 7.97
CA VAL A 138 -7.63 -11.29 9.28
C VAL A 138 -6.89 -12.33 10.12
N GLY A 139 -5.73 -11.94 10.65
CA GLY A 139 -4.82 -12.82 11.35
C GLY A 139 -3.64 -13.31 10.51
N ASP A 140 -3.64 -13.14 9.20
CA ASP A 140 -2.49 -13.45 8.35
C ASP A 140 -1.35 -12.46 8.57
N ARG A 141 -0.11 -12.96 8.45
CA ARG A 141 1.10 -12.14 8.34
C ARG A 141 1.40 -11.91 6.88
N ILE A 142 1.43 -10.64 6.48
CA ILE A 142 1.65 -10.24 5.09
C ILE A 142 2.72 -9.15 4.98
N GLN A 143 3.27 -9.05 3.77
CA GLN A 143 4.03 -7.90 3.33
C GLN A 143 3.38 -7.33 2.07
N ILE A 144 3.16 -6.02 2.04
CA ILE A 144 2.65 -5.28 0.90
C ILE A 144 3.52 -4.03 0.69
N GLY A 145 4.21 -3.97 -0.45
CA GLY A 145 5.24 -2.95 -0.68
C GLY A 145 6.27 -2.93 0.46
N PRO A 146 6.54 -1.77 1.09
CA PRO A 146 7.52 -1.67 2.17
C PRO A 146 6.95 -2.06 3.56
N HIS A 147 5.66 -2.37 3.67
CA HIS A 147 5.00 -2.60 4.95
C HIS A 147 4.80 -4.09 5.20
N SER A 148 5.22 -4.55 6.38
CA SER A 148 5.00 -5.92 6.86
C SER A 148 4.25 -5.89 8.18
N GLY A 149 3.32 -6.83 8.38
CA GLY A 149 2.54 -6.89 9.61
C GLY A 149 1.53 -8.03 9.64
N ASP A 150 0.89 -8.15 10.79
CA ASP A 150 -0.26 -9.04 10.98
C ASP A 150 -1.55 -8.26 10.67
N VAL A 151 -2.42 -8.81 9.82
CA VAL A 151 -3.71 -8.18 9.47
C VAL A 151 -4.64 -8.22 10.68
N VAL A 152 -5.07 -7.06 11.16
CA VAL A 152 -5.94 -6.96 12.35
C VAL A 152 -7.38 -6.62 12.01
N ASP A 153 -7.63 -5.92 10.91
CA ASP A 153 -8.98 -5.55 10.47
C ASP A 153 -9.01 -5.22 8.97
N VAL A 154 -10.19 -5.40 8.35
CA VAL A 154 -10.46 -5.04 6.95
C VAL A 154 -11.75 -4.22 6.90
N SER A 155 -11.61 -2.95 6.54
CA SER A 155 -12.71 -1.98 6.38
C SER A 155 -12.94 -1.66 4.90
N VAL A 156 -14.01 -0.92 4.58
CA VAL A 156 -14.42 -0.64 3.19
C VAL A 156 -13.35 0.10 2.37
N LEU A 157 -12.59 1.00 3.00
CA LEU A 157 -11.58 1.81 2.29
C LEU A 157 -10.15 1.41 2.63
N HIS A 158 -9.92 0.79 3.80
CA HIS A 158 -8.59 0.49 4.32
C HIS A 158 -8.60 -0.88 4.99
N PHE A 159 -7.45 -1.51 5.01
CA PHE A 159 -7.15 -2.58 5.95
C PHE A 159 -6.04 -2.16 6.91
N HIS A 160 -5.96 -2.84 8.04
CA HIS A 160 -5.07 -2.46 9.13
C HIS A 160 -4.05 -3.56 9.38
N LEU A 161 -2.78 -3.18 9.46
CA LEU A 161 -1.69 -4.07 9.83
C LEU A 161 -1.11 -3.67 11.18
N LEU A 162 -0.96 -4.64 12.08
CA LEU A 162 -0.06 -4.50 13.23
C LEU A 162 1.36 -4.68 12.72
N GLU A 163 2.10 -3.58 12.63
CA GLU A 163 3.43 -3.55 12.02
C GLU A 163 4.43 -4.46 12.72
N ILE A 164 5.26 -5.12 11.93
CA ILE A 164 6.40 -5.90 12.39
C ILE A 164 7.69 -5.39 11.72
N GLY A 165 8.84 -5.69 12.34
CA GLY A 165 10.15 -5.27 11.81
C GLY A 165 10.39 -3.78 12.00
N ASN A 166 10.78 -3.08 10.92
CA ASN A 166 11.19 -1.67 10.92
C ASN A 166 12.40 -1.44 11.86
N TRP A 167 12.21 -0.87 13.05
CA TRP A 167 13.28 -0.70 14.04
C TRP A 167 13.38 -1.85 15.07
N VAL A 168 12.50 -2.85 14.98
CA VAL A 168 12.53 -4.03 15.87
C VAL A 168 12.99 -5.24 15.08
N ASP A 169 14.06 -5.87 15.53
CA ASP A 169 14.67 -7.01 14.83
C ASP A 169 13.76 -8.25 14.80
N SER A 170 14.02 -9.11 13.84
CA SER A 170 13.44 -10.47 13.74
C SER A 170 11.91 -10.49 13.69
N ASP A 171 11.30 -9.63 12.89
CA ASP A 171 9.84 -9.60 12.62
C ASP A 171 8.97 -9.49 13.89
N GLN A 172 9.47 -8.81 14.92
CA GLN A 172 8.68 -8.51 16.12
C GLN A 172 7.77 -7.30 15.89
N SER A 173 6.63 -7.29 16.61
CA SER A 173 5.69 -6.18 16.53
C SER A 173 6.30 -4.88 17.07
N THR A 174 6.14 -3.81 16.30
CA THR A 174 6.50 -2.45 16.73
C THR A 174 5.45 -1.81 17.64
N GLY A 175 4.26 -2.42 17.74
CA GLY A 175 3.10 -1.86 18.42
C GLY A 175 2.33 -0.81 17.60
N ARG A 176 2.80 -0.45 16.41
CA ARG A 176 2.08 0.48 15.52
C ARG A 176 1.05 -0.26 14.67
N VAL A 177 -0.09 0.38 14.46
CA VAL A 177 -1.09 -0.04 13.49
C VAL A 177 -0.97 0.86 12.26
N ILE A 178 -0.74 0.26 11.10
CA ILE A 178 -0.67 0.94 9.81
C ILE A 178 -2.00 0.78 9.11
N GLN A 179 -2.56 1.90 8.62
CA GLN A 179 -3.74 1.90 7.75
C GLN A 179 -3.27 1.94 6.29
N ILE A 180 -3.67 0.95 5.52
CA ILE A 180 -3.30 0.82 4.11
C ILE A 180 -4.56 0.90 3.27
N PRO A 181 -4.65 1.80 2.27
CA PRO A 181 -5.77 1.86 1.34
C PRO A 181 -5.95 0.52 0.60
N ASN A 182 -7.19 0.07 0.45
CA ASN A 182 -7.48 -1.19 -0.22
C ASN A 182 -7.03 -1.22 -1.69
N ALA A 183 -6.94 -0.06 -2.34
CA ALA A 183 -6.39 0.10 -3.68
C ALA A 183 -4.98 -0.51 -3.83
N LYS A 184 -4.20 -0.55 -2.73
CA LYS A 184 -2.85 -1.09 -2.74
C LYS A 184 -2.77 -2.58 -3.08
N ILE A 185 -3.81 -3.36 -2.80
CA ILE A 185 -3.85 -4.78 -3.17
C ILE A 185 -3.87 -5.02 -4.69
N LEU A 186 -4.25 -4.00 -5.48
CA LEU A 186 -4.26 -4.04 -6.93
C LEU A 186 -2.96 -3.51 -7.55
N ALA A 187 -2.22 -2.69 -6.79
CA ALA A 187 -1.04 -1.99 -7.28
C ALA A 187 0.27 -2.64 -6.83
N ASP A 188 0.32 -3.14 -5.59
CA ASP A 188 1.55 -3.64 -4.99
C ASP A 188 1.53 -5.18 -4.91
N PRO A 189 2.69 -5.85 -5.03
CA PRO A 189 2.78 -7.29 -4.78
C PRO A 189 2.50 -7.59 -3.29
N ILE A 190 1.79 -8.68 -3.06
CA ILE A 190 1.46 -9.17 -1.71
C ILE A 190 2.21 -10.47 -1.47
N ALA A 191 3.04 -10.51 -0.42
CA ALA A 191 3.60 -11.74 0.11
C ALA A 191 2.83 -12.15 1.37
N ASN A 192 2.21 -13.33 1.33
CA ASN A 192 1.53 -13.90 2.49
C ASN A 192 2.39 -15.00 3.10
N TYR A 193 2.74 -14.85 4.39
CA TYR A 193 3.62 -15.77 5.12
C TYR A 193 2.88 -16.93 5.79
N THR A 194 1.54 -16.90 5.84
CA THR A 194 0.74 -17.81 6.68
C THR A 194 -0.35 -18.56 5.94
N SER A 195 -0.77 -18.12 4.76
CA SER A 195 -1.97 -18.64 4.08
C SER A 195 -1.80 -20.05 3.50
N GLU A 196 -0.90 -20.23 2.54
CA GLU A 196 -0.80 -21.51 1.77
C GLU A 196 0.09 -22.53 2.46
N PHE A 197 1.20 -22.09 3.05
CA PHE A 197 2.14 -22.91 3.79
C PHE A 197 2.62 -22.11 5.02
N PRO A 198 2.09 -22.38 6.21
CA PRO A 198 2.30 -21.55 7.40
C PRO A 198 3.67 -21.72 8.04
N PHE A 199 4.67 -22.07 7.27
CA PHE A 199 6.05 -22.23 7.69
C PHE A 199 6.98 -21.51 6.72
N LEU A 200 8.03 -20.88 7.24
CA LEU A 200 9.05 -20.19 6.45
C LEU A 200 10.38 -20.91 6.55
N TRP A 201 11.12 -20.94 5.45
CA TRP A 201 12.53 -21.25 5.49
C TRP A 201 13.29 -20.09 6.12
N HIS A 202 14.08 -20.42 7.11
CA HIS A 202 14.97 -19.48 7.77
C HIS A 202 16.39 -19.98 7.77
N GLU A 203 17.34 -19.06 7.74
CA GLU A 203 18.78 -19.37 7.73
C GLU A 203 19.48 -18.55 8.80
N VAL A 204 20.29 -19.24 9.62
CA VAL A 204 21.17 -18.63 10.61
C VAL A 204 22.61 -18.90 10.19
N PRO A 205 23.34 -17.90 9.71
CA PRO A 205 24.73 -18.05 9.33
C PRO A 205 25.64 -17.99 10.56
N VAL A 206 26.50 -18.99 10.73
CA VAL A 206 27.55 -19.03 11.73
C VAL A 206 28.89 -19.03 11.01
N VAL A 207 29.73 -18.03 11.28
CA VAL A 207 31.05 -17.93 10.64
C VAL A 207 32.13 -18.33 11.65
N ILE A 208 32.92 -19.33 11.28
CA ILE A 208 34.05 -19.85 12.08
C ILE A 208 35.36 -19.54 11.38
N THR A 209 36.46 -19.56 12.13
CA THR A 209 37.82 -19.34 11.57
C THR A 209 38.22 -20.42 10.58
N PHE A 210 39.21 -20.15 9.72
CA PHE A 210 39.76 -21.15 8.77
C PHE A 210 40.49 -22.29 9.48
N GLU A 211 40.99 -22.04 10.68
CA GLU A 211 41.72 -22.98 11.51
C GLU A 211 40.79 -23.95 12.26
N SER A 212 39.49 -23.61 12.36
CA SER A 212 38.50 -24.44 13.05
C SER A 212 38.20 -25.74 12.35
N ASP A 213 37.89 -26.79 13.10
CA ASP A 213 37.33 -28.04 12.55
C ASP A 213 35.88 -27.81 12.08
N TRP A 214 35.74 -27.31 10.85
CA TRP A 214 34.45 -27.02 10.26
C TRP A 214 33.57 -28.27 10.07
N ARG A 215 34.16 -29.47 9.97
CA ARG A 215 33.39 -30.70 9.84
C ARG A 215 32.72 -31.07 11.15
N ARG A 216 33.46 -30.95 12.23
CA ARG A 216 32.96 -31.15 13.59
C ARG A 216 31.89 -30.10 13.89
N ALA A 217 32.17 -28.82 13.64
CA ALA A 217 31.21 -27.71 13.80
C ALA A 217 29.92 -27.98 13.01
N LYS A 218 30.02 -28.35 11.74
CA LYS A 218 28.85 -28.65 10.89
C LYS A 218 28.00 -29.78 11.49
N THR A 219 28.61 -30.82 12.02
CA THR A 219 27.89 -31.96 12.62
C THR A 219 27.14 -31.53 13.87
N LEU A 220 27.75 -30.77 14.77
CA LEU A 220 27.14 -30.26 15.97
C LEU A 220 25.98 -29.25 15.68
N LEU A 221 26.20 -28.34 14.73
CA LEU A 221 25.17 -27.40 14.30
C LEU A 221 24.00 -28.12 13.64
N LEU A 222 24.23 -29.16 12.85
CA LEU A 222 23.17 -29.95 12.24
C LEU A 222 22.34 -30.70 13.28
N GLU A 223 23.00 -31.30 14.27
CA GLU A 223 22.32 -31.99 15.38
C GLU A 223 21.47 -31.01 16.16
N MET A 224 22.02 -29.87 16.54
CA MET A 224 21.33 -28.81 17.29
C MET A 224 20.11 -28.27 16.54
N VAL A 225 20.26 -27.86 15.25
CA VAL A 225 19.16 -27.30 14.48
C VAL A 225 18.07 -28.34 14.17
N SER A 226 18.48 -29.61 13.96
CA SER A 226 17.54 -30.72 13.74
C SER A 226 16.69 -30.96 14.98
N LYS A 227 17.29 -30.93 16.17
CA LYS A 227 16.57 -31.06 17.45
C LYS A 227 15.64 -29.88 17.69
N ALA A 228 16.09 -28.65 17.44
CA ALA A 228 15.32 -27.44 17.67
C ALA A 228 14.12 -27.29 16.72
N SER A 229 14.23 -27.82 15.48
CA SER A 229 13.20 -27.69 14.44
C SER A 229 12.37 -28.97 14.19
N VAL A 230 12.59 -30.05 14.97
CA VAL A 230 11.93 -31.35 14.75
C VAL A 230 10.39 -31.23 14.76
N GLU A 231 9.85 -30.55 15.74
CA GLU A 231 8.38 -30.34 15.87
C GLU A 231 7.81 -29.60 14.66
N THR A 232 8.48 -28.51 14.25
CA THR A 232 8.05 -27.71 13.11
C THR A 232 8.14 -28.50 11.81
N SER A 233 9.21 -29.27 11.61
CA SER A 233 9.39 -30.12 10.43
C SER A 233 8.33 -31.22 10.34
N GLN A 234 7.98 -31.85 11.46
CA GLN A 234 6.90 -32.86 11.53
C GLN A 234 5.53 -32.23 11.20
N ARG A 235 5.22 -31.08 11.79
CA ARG A 235 3.98 -30.36 11.49
C ARG A 235 3.90 -29.94 10.03
N ALA A 236 5.02 -29.52 9.44
CA ALA A 236 5.10 -29.15 8.03
C ALA A 236 4.85 -30.36 7.11
N ASP A 237 5.45 -31.51 7.43
CA ASP A 237 5.26 -32.76 6.67
C ASP A 237 3.81 -33.25 6.75
N GLU A 238 3.20 -33.22 7.94
CA GLU A 238 1.78 -33.54 8.11
C GLU A 238 0.86 -32.59 7.34
N PHE A 239 1.18 -31.29 7.34
CA PHE A 239 0.42 -30.30 6.60
C PHE A 239 0.45 -30.59 5.10
N LEU A 240 1.63 -30.87 4.54
CA LEU A 240 1.81 -31.23 3.12
C LEU A 240 1.09 -32.52 2.73
N ARG A 241 1.02 -33.51 3.63
CA ARG A 241 0.30 -34.77 3.39
C ARG A 241 -1.21 -34.60 3.43
N LYS A 242 -1.75 -33.73 4.30
CA LYS A 242 -3.19 -33.57 4.52
C LYS A 242 -3.85 -32.61 3.52
N ARG A 243 -3.13 -31.68 2.95
CA ARG A 243 -3.63 -30.70 1.98
C ARG A 243 -2.92 -30.83 0.65
N PRO A 244 -3.55 -31.42 -0.38
CA PRO A 244 -3.06 -31.24 -1.74
C PRO A 244 -3.11 -29.75 -2.05
N SER A 245 -1.94 -29.15 -2.18
CA SER A 245 -1.77 -27.71 -2.44
C SER A 245 -2.59 -27.30 -3.67
N ARG A 246 -3.36 -26.22 -3.57
CA ARG A 246 -3.98 -25.56 -4.73
C ARG A 246 -2.91 -25.05 -5.71
N MET A 247 -1.71 -24.78 -5.22
CA MET A 247 -0.54 -24.47 -6.03
C MET A 247 0.31 -25.75 -6.17
N LEU A 248 0.86 -25.99 -7.35
CA LEU A 248 1.81 -27.10 -7.61
C LEU A 248 3.17 -26.80 -6.95
N ILE A 249 3.16 -26.55 -5.64
CA ILE A 249 4.38 -26.33 -4.86
C ILE A 249 4.85 -27.70 -4.35
N SER A 250 5.91 -28.22 -4.96
CA SER A 250 6.54 -29.46 -4.53
C SER A 250 7.75 -29.16 -3.65
N TYR A 251 7.56 -29.19 -2.34
CA TYR A 251 8.70 -29.22 -1.42
C TYR A 251 9.27 -30.62 -1.39
N ARG A 252 10.48 -30.78 -1.92
CA ARG A 252 11.16 -32.11 -1.94
C ARG A 252 11.60 -32.57 -0.55
N THR A 253 11.98 -31.63 0.33
CA THR A 253 12.45 -31.94 1.69
C THR A 253 12.05 -30.82 2.63
N VAL A 254 11.60 -31.17 3.82
CA VAL A 254 11.26 -30.24 4.92
C VAL A 254 12.25 -30.36 6.09
N THR A 255 13.35 -31.11 5.87
CA THR A 255 14.37 -31.37 6.89
C THR A 255 15.39 -30.24 6.96
N SER A 256 15.87 -29.99 8.16
CA SER A 256 16.95 -29.03 8.42
C SER A 256 18.25 -29.49 7.79
N THR A 257 19.07 -28.55 7.37
CA THR A 257 20.39 -28.81 6.79
C THR A 257 21.38 -27.70 7.12
N VAL A 258 22.68 -27.97 6.99
CA VAL A 258 23.74 -26.97 7.16
C VAL A 258 24.52 -26.86 5.86
N TYR A 259 24.39 -25.68 5.23
CA TYR A 259 25.19 -25.36 4.03
C TYR A 259 26.54 -24.77 4.43
N THR A 260 27.55 -25.07 3.64
CA THR A 260 28.90 -24.56 3.86
C THR A 260 29.30 -23.66 2.71
N SER A 261 29.72 -22.44 3.03
CA SER A 261 30.31 -21.48 2.10
C SER A 261 31.56 -20.85 2.69
N VAL A 262 32.39 -20.23 1.85
CA VAL A 262 33.64 -19.61 2.28
C VAL A 262 33.50 -18.09 2.07
N LEU A 263 33.80 -17.33 3.13
CA LEU A 263 33.87 -15.87 3.14
C LEU A 263 35.32 -15.43 3.25
N ASP A 264 35.59 -14.14 3.04
CA ASP A 264 36.94 -13.56 3.10
C ASP A 264 37.61 -13.71 4.47
N HIS A 265 36.80 -13.85 5.53
CA HIS A 265 37.28 -13.90 6.93
C HIS A 265 36.96 -15.23 7.64
N GLY A 266 36.45 -16.25 6.93
CA GLY A 266 36.17 -17.53 7.57
C GLY A 266 35.25 -18.44 6.75
N ILE A 267 34.89 -19.57 7.36
CA ILE A 267 33.99 -20.57 6.80
C ILE A 267 32.59 -20.29 7.38
N CYS A 268 31.63 -20.00 6.50
CA CYS A 268 30.25 -19.80 6.89
C CYS A 268 29.46 -21.12 6.82
N LEU A 269 28.85 -21.47 7.95
CA LEU A 269 27.97 -22.64 8.12
C LEU A 269 26.53 -22.08 8.31
N SER A 270 25.71 -22.10 7.24
CA SER A 270 24.33 -21.61 7.30
C SER A 270 23.38 -22.73 7.69
N MET A 271 22.84 -22.67 8.89
CA MET A 271 21.78 -23.57 9.36
C MET A 271 20.47 -23.17 8.70
N ARG A 272 19.92 -24.01 7.82
CA ARG A 272 18.64 -23.80 7.15
C ARG A 272 17.58 -24.72 7.70
N PHE A 273 16.45 -24.19 8.14
CA PHE A 273 15.37 -24.93 8.78
C PHE A 273 14.01 -24.25 8.57
N LEU A 274 12.93 -24.99 8.85
CA LEU A 274 11.59 -24.44 8.84
C LEU A 274 11.23 -23.87 10.22
N THR A 275 10.56 -22.70 10.21
CA THR A 275 10.04 -22.05 11.41
C THR A 275 8.63 -21.49 11.18
N ASP A 276 7.88 -21.36 12.25
CA ASP A 276 6.66 -20.56 12.28
C ASP A 276 7.05 -19.06 12.19
N PRO A 277 6.41 -18.28 11.29
CA PRO A 277 6.73 -16.85 11.13
C PRO A 277 6.73 -16.05 12.43
N ARG A 278 5.88 -16.41 13.39
CA ARG A 278 5.75 -15.72 14.69
C ARG A 278 6.73 -16.19 15.74
N ARG A 279 7.34 -17.36 15.56
CA ARG A 279 8.31 -17.95 16.51
C ARG A 279 9.76 -17.78 16.08
N ARG A 280 10.00 -17.13 14.94
CA ARG A 280 11.33 -16.96 14.34
C ARG A 280 12.36 -16.43 15.33
N ARG A 281 12.08 -15.31 16.00
CA ARG A 281 13.01 -14.69 16.97
C ARG A 281 13.37 -15.60 18.15
N ALA A 282 12.37 -16.30 18.71
CA ALA A 282 12.62 -17.20 19.82
C ALA A 282 13.53 -18.36 19.42
N LEU A 283 13.35 -18.88 18.20
CA LEU A 283 14.19 -19.94 17.68
C LEU A 283 15.60 -19.45 17.36
N ASP A 284 15.74 -18.26 16.77
CA ASP A 284 17.02 -17.60 16.55
C ASP A 284 17.82 -17.45 17.83
N GLN A 285 17.19 -16.97 18.89
CA GLN A 285 17.82 -16.82 20.20
C GLN A 285 18.32 -18.19 20.71
N THR A 286 17.46 -19.20 20.68
CA THR A 286 17.82 -20.57 21.16
C THR A 286 19.00 -21.12 20.36
N LEU A 287 19.03 -20.92 19.05
CA LEU A 287 20.11 -21.39 18.20
C LEU A 287 21.42 -20.64 18.47
N TRP A 288 21.38 -19.32 18.62
CA TRP A 288 22.57 -18.54 18.92
C TRP A 288 23.14 -18.85 20.31
N GLU A 289 22.29 -19.04 21.32
CA GLU A 289 22.73 -19.50 22.65
C GLU A 289 23.41 -20.88 22.54
N GLY A 290 22.80 -21.80 21.78
CA GLY A 290 23.43 -23.12 21.54
C GLY A 290 24.72 -23.05 20.74
N VAL A 291 24.86 -22.11 19.79
CA VAL A 291 26.15 -21.88 19.09
C VAL A 291 27.22 -21.43 20.07
N LEU A 292 26.91 -20.50 20.96
CA LEU A 292 27.85 -20.02 21.97
C LEU A 292 28.27 -21.14 22.95
N ASP A 293 27.35 -22.02 23.33
CA ASP A 293 27.64 -23.19 24.15
C ASP A 293 28.58 -24.17 23.44
N ILE A 294 28.34 -24.44 22.14
CA ILE A 294 29.22 -25.29 21.31
C ILE A 294 30.62 -24.69 21.26
N VAL A 295 30.76 -23.40 20.92
CA VAL A 295 32.07 -22.74 20.84
C VAL A 295 32.79 -22.74 22.17
N SER A 296 32.07 -22.61 23.28
CA SER A 296 32.65 -22.63 24.64
C SER A 296 33.12 -24.02 25.05
N SER A 297 32.49 -25.08 24.54
CA SER A 297 32.81 -26.48 24.90
C SER A 297 33.80 -27.16 23.98
N GLU A 298 33.95 -26.72 22.73
CA GLU A 298 34.80 -27.32 21.70
C GLU A 298 35.98 -26.37 21.40
N PRO A 299 37.17 -26.66 21.92
CA PRO A 299 38.33 -25.76 21.77
C PRO A 299 38.84 -25.63 20.32
N ASP A 300 38.46 -26.56 19.46
CA ASP A 300 38.85 -26.56 18.03
C ASP A 300 37.85 -25.80 17.15
N ILE A 301 36.88 -25.13 17.76
CA ILE A 301 35.86 -24.33 17.04
C ILE A 301 35.90 -22.90 17.59
N GLU A 302 36.24 -21.93 16.72
CA GLU A 302 36.33 -20.52 17.08
C GLU A 302 35.50 -19.67 16.11
N LEU A 303 34.70 -18.75 16.65
CA LEU A 303 33.95 -17.82 15.80
C LEU A 303 34.91 -16.86 15.05
N ALA A 304 34.64 -16.66 13.77
CA ALA A 304 35.43 -15.73 12.98
C ALA A 304 35.16 -14.28 13.41
N TYR A 305 36.24 -13.53 13.48
CA TYR A 305 36.22 -12.07 13.66
C TYR A 305 37.07 -11.43 12.55
N SER A 306 36.92 -10.12 12.34
CA SER A 306 37.69 -9.42 11.31
C SER A 306 39.18 -9.50 11.60
N THR A 307 39.92 -10.37 10.86
CA THR A 307 41.35 -10.52 10.94
C THR A 307 42.05 -9.80 9.80
N GLN A 308 43.11 -9.08 10.11
CA GLN A 308 44.05 -8.54 9.12
C GLN A 308 45.38 -9.28 9.24
N ARG A 309 45.78 -9.95 8.19
CA ARG A 309 47.11 -10.55 8.11
C ARG A 309 48.12 -9.49 7.71
N ILE A 310 48.91 -9.00 8.65
CA ILE A 310 50.04 -8.11 8.35
C ILE A 310 51.20 -8.98 7.89
N VAL A 311 51.47 -8.99 6.58
CA VAL A 311 52.68 -9.62 6.02
C VAL A 311 53.79 -8.61 6.16
N GLY A 312 54.64 -8.78 7.19
CA GLY A 312 55.90 -8.03 7.29
C GLY A 312 56.77 -8.45 6.13
N VAL A 313 57.16 -7.52 5.27
CA VAL A 313 58.26 -7.70 4.33
C VAL A 313 59.49 -7.93 5.18
N GLY A 314 60.00 -9.16 5.23
CA GLY A 314 61.20 -9.53 5.97
C GLY A 314 62.36 -8.62 5.51
N GLN A 315 63.01 -8.00 6.47
CA GLN A 315 64.26 -7.28 6.25
C GLN A 315 65.28 -8.22 5.60
N GLY A 316 65.36 -8.19 4.27
CA GLY A 316 66.53 -8.57 3.52
C GLY A 316 67.30 -7.29 3.26
N ASP A 317 68.28 -7.02 4.01
CA ASP A 317 69.60 -6.45 3.77
C ASP A 317 70.01 -5.56 4.96
N GLN A 318 70.84 -6.11 5.81
CA GLN A 318 71.65 -5.30 6.75
C GLN A 318 72.76 -4.63 5.96
N GLY A 319 72.52 -3.41 5.53
CA GLY A 319 73.50 -2.55 4.93
C GLY A 319 73.40 -1.14 5.50
N SER A 320 74.37 -0.78 6.35
CA SER A 320 74.65 0.58 6.78
C SER A 320 73.89 1.15 7.98
N ALA A 321 74.54 1.02 9.14
CA ALA A 321 74.25 1.76 10.34
C ALA A 321 74.29 3.29 10.09
N GLY A 322 73.11 3.89 10.07
CA GLY A 322 72.94 5.35 10.18
C GLY A 322 72.54 5.70 11.61
N ASP A 323 73.36 6.56 12.23
CA ASP A 323 73.28 7.09 13.58
C ASP A 323 71.86 7.55 14.01
N PRO A 324 71.33 7.10 15.13
CA PRO A 324 69.98 7.45 15.60
C PRO A 324 69.87 8.91 16.20
N ALA A 325 70.88 9.72 16.04
CA ALA A 325 70.91 11.08 16.68
C ALA A 325 70.30 12.25 15.87
N GLN A 326 69.67 12.00 14.66
CA GLN A 326 69.17 13.10 13.82
C GLN A 326 67.67 13.16 13.61
N LEU A 327 66.85 12.48 14.39
CA LEU A 327 65.39 12.58 14.31
C LEU A 327 64.72 13.19 15.54
N GLN A 328 65.40 14.11 16.25
CA GLN A 328 64.73 14.98 17.22
C GLN A 328 64.82 16.45 16.72
N GLY A 329 63.82 16.88 16.03
CA GLY A 329 63.69 18.29 15.66
C GLY A 329 62.63 18.50 14.58
N GLY A 330 61.40 18.79 14.99
CA GLY A 330 60.48 19.34 14.03
C GLY A 330 59.00 19.02 14.16
N TRP A 331 58.43 19.11 15.36
CA TRP A 331 57.00 19.25 15.52
C TRP A 331 56.67 20.28 16.61
N MET A 332 56.94 21.57 16.31
CA MET A 332 56.23 22.68 16.94
C MET A 332 56.21 23.84 15.94
N GLU A 333 55.01 24.39 15.81
CA GLU A 333 54.59 25.66 15.19
C GLU A 333 53.76 25.53 13.92
N GLY A 334 52.52 26.02 14.06
CA GLY A 334 51.58 26.25 12.99
C GLY A 334 50.17 26.45 13.52
N ARG A 335 49.96 27.45 14.36
CA ARG A 335 48.66 28.08 14.60
C ARG A 335 48.22 28.80 13.32
N GLY A 336 46.95 28.72 13.03
CA GLY A 336 46.24 29.51 12.03
C GLY A 336 44.82 29.02 11.90
#